data_9afcc5689baa9698876e3de9d0fd8983
#
_entry.id   9afcc5689baa9698876e3de9d0fd8983
#
_cell.length_a   1.000
_cell.length_b   1.000
_cell.length_c   1.000
_cell.angle_alpha   90.00
_cell.angle_beta   90.00
_cell.angle_gamma   90.00
#
_symmetry.space_group_name_H-M   'P 1'
#
loop_
_entity.id
_entity.type
_entity.pdbx_description
1 polymer ?
#
loop_
_entity_poly.entity_id
_entity_poly.type
_entity_poly.pdbx_seq_one_letter_code
_entity_poly.pdbx_strand_id
1 'polypeptide(L)'
;MARSYRHKTYMPSFPFNVAMKLLVPTTTMVKGVAKKVYSDPKNSSQFFGNFKTYGGTENFSNEVYTVFDTATIETWYNPNITPDCQIYICETGKTYQIINEPEDIDLRHQFLRFKVERVGGKT
;
A
#
# COMPACT_ATOMS: atom_id res chain seq x y z
N MET A 1 32.13 -23.30 9.48
CA MET A 1 31.63 -23.11 9.29
C MET A 1 30.85 -22.75 9.52
N ALA A 2 30.60 -22.38 9.39
CA ALA A 2 29.90 -21.95 9.34
C ALA A 2 28.99 -21.86 9.58
N ARG A 3 28.61 -21.67 9.69
CA ARG A 3 27.75 -21.53 9.81
C ARG A 3 26.86 -21.29 9.73
N SER A 4 26.63 -21.12 9.76
CA SER A 4 25.86 -21.04 9.44
C SER A 4 24.81 -20.57 9.70
N TYR A 5 24.47 -19.76 9.38
CA TYR A 5 23.36 -19.43 9.52
C TYR A 5 22.67 -19.31 8.57
N ARG A 6 21.86 -19.56 8.49
CA ARG A 6 21.09 -19.58 7.73
C ARG A 6 20.18 -18.60 7.98
N HIS A 7 20.11 -17.65 7.42
CA HIS A 7 19.21 -16.79 7.44
C HIS A 7 18.03 -17.28 6.87
N LYS A 8 16.94 -17.27 7.46
CA LYS A 8 15.80 -17.60 6.89
C LYS A 8 15.39 -16.57 5.98
N THR A 9 15.07 -16.80 4.80
CA THR A 9 14.52 -15.86 3.84
C THR A 9 13.11 -15.51 4.27
N TYR A 10 12.77 -14.27 4.25
CA TYR A 10 11.44 -13.84 4.63
C TYR A 10 10.41 -14.43 3.67
N MET A 11 9.34 -14.94 4.21
CA MET A 11 8.23 -15.43 3.42
C MET A 11 6.96 -14.81 3.96
N PRO A 12 6.15 -14.20 3.11
CA PRO A 12 4.89 -13.61 3.57
C PRO A 12 3.99 -14.65 4.18
N SER A 13 3.27 -14.26 5.23
CA SER A 13 2.38 -15.19 5.87
C SER A 13 1.13 -15.45 5.09
N PHE A 14 0.71 -14.49 4.27
CA PHE A 14 -0.52 -14.61 3.51
C PHE A 14 -0.18 -14.64 2.04
N PRO A 15 -0.97 -15.32 1.25
CA PRO A 15 -0.71 -15.36 -0.19
C PRO A 15 -1.01 -14.02 -0.85
N PHE A 16 -0.40 -13.76 -1.98
CA PHE A 16 -0.63 -12.53 -2.73
C PHE A 16 -1.79 -12.78 -3.68
N ASN A 17 -2.98 -12.75 -3.15
CA ASN A 17 -4.15 -13.04 -3.96
C ASN A 17 -5.16 -11.91 -4.04
N VAL A 18 -4.79 -10.73 -3.61
CA VAL A 18 -5.68 -9.58 -3.72
C VAL A 18 -5.24 -8.74 -4.91
N ALA A 19 -6.12 -8.55 -5.86
CA ALA A 19 -5.81 -7.78 -7.07
C ALA A 19 -5.84 -6.29 -6.75
N MET A 20 -4.81 -5.59 -7.15
CA MET A 20 -4.66 -4.18 -6.86
C MET A 20 -4.17 -3.45 -8.09
N LYS A 21 -4.41 -2.15 -8.15
CA LYS A 21 -3.91 -1.31 -9.22
C LYS A 21 -3.05 -0.22 -8.63
N LEU A 22 -1.96 0.10 -9.31
CA LEU A 22 -1.05 1.13 -8.86
C LEU A 22 -1.43 2.45 -9.52
N LEU A 23 -1.88 3.41 -8.73
CA LEU A 23 -2.29 4.70 -9.26
C LEU A 23 -1.12 5.66 -9.09
N VAL A 24 -0.57 6.08 -10.20
CA VAL A 24 0.63 6.90 -10.21
C VAL A 24 0.24 8.36 -10.35
N PRO A 25 0.79 9.23 -9.53
CA PRO A 25 0.42 10.65 -9.62
C PRO A 25 1.18 11.36 -10.73
N THR A 26 0.51 12.31 -11.35
CA THR A 26 1.18 13.23 -12.25
C THR A 26 0.79 14.62 -11.83
N THR A 27 1.66 15.57 -12.04
CA THR A 27 1.39 16.94 -11.67
C THR A 27 0.94 17.70 -12.90
N THR A 28 -0.19 18.36 -12.80
CA THR A 28 -0.66 19.20 -13.89
C THR A 28 -0.84 20.60 -13.36
N MET A 29 -0.79 21.57 -14.23
CA MET A 29 -0.99 22.95 -13.83
C MET A 29 -2.40 23.36 -14.20
N VAL A 30 -3.14 23.81 -13.20
CA VAL A 30 -4.47 24.28 -13.42
C VAL A 30 -4.53 25.70 -12.91
N LYS A 31 -4.69 26.65 -13.79
CA LYS A 31 -4.75 28.05 -13.42
C LYS A 31 -3.54 28.45 -12.61
N GLY A 32 -2.40 27.99 -13.02
CA GLY A 32 -1.16 28.37 -12.35
C GLY A 32 -0.87 27.62 -11.07
N VAL A 33 -1.71 26.68 -10.70
CA VAL A 33 -1.53 25.94 -9.48
C VAL A 33 -1.19 24.50 -9.82
N ALA A 34 -0.15 23.98 -9.22
CA ALA A 34 0.23 22.60 -9.45
C ALA A 34 -0.78 21.68 -8.76
N LYS A 35 -1.28 20.70 -9.49
CA LYS A 35 -2.26 19.81 -8.95
C LYS A 35 -1.87 18.39 -9.25
N LYS A 36 -1.96 17.53 -8.26
CA LYS A 36 -1.62 16.13 -8.43
C LYS A 36 -2.84 15.34 -8.88
N VAL A 37 -2.69 14.62 -9.93
CA VAL A 37 -3.78 13.83 -10.48
C VAL A 37 -3.32 12.39 -10.60
N TYR A 38 -4.12 11.46 -10.14
CA TYR A 38 -3.75 10.05 -10.17
C TYR A 38 -4.34 9.36 -11.38
N SER A 39 -3.67 8.31 -11.84
CA SER A 39 -4.14 7.60 -13.01
C SER A 39 -5.45 6.89 -12.71
N ASP A 40 -6.21 6.66 -13.77
CA ASP A 40 -7.48 5.98 -13.66
C ASP A 40 -7.22 4.52 -13.41
N PRO A 41 -7.93 3.87 -12.51
CA PRO A 41 -7.72 2.44 -12.28
C PRO A 41 -7.81 1.60 -13.54
N LYS A 42 -8.63 1.99 -14.49
CA LYS A 42 -8.75 1.23 -15.71
C LYS A 42 -7.49 1.24 -16.51
N ASN A 43 -6.69 2.29 -16.38
CA ASN A 43 -5.48 2.43 -17.16
C ASN A 43 -4.24 2.22 -16.31
N SER A 44 -4.37 1.67 -15.13
CA SER A 44 -3.25 1.51 -14.23
C SER A 44 -2.79 0.07 -14.24
N SER A 45 -1.54 -0.16 -13.89
CA SER A 45 -1.00 -1.51 -13.88
C SER A 45 -1.55 -2.30 -12.71
N GLN A 46 -1.85 -3.53 -12.96
CA GLN A 46 -2.39 -4.39 -11.94
C GLN A 46 -1.29 -5.24 -11.33
N PHE A 47 -1.37 -5.45 -10.04
CA PHE A 47 -0.45 -6.34 -9.36
C PHE A 47 -1.20 -7.07 -8.26
N PHE A 48 -0.60 -8.07 -7.68
CA PHE A 48 -1.22 -8.83 -6.63
C PHE A 48 -0.39 -8.74 -5.36
N GLY A 49 -1.07 -8.69 -4.24
CA GLY A 49 -0.39 -8.67 -2.96
C GLY A 49 -1.31 -9.19 -1.90
N ASN A 50 -0.90 -9.16 -0.66
CA ASN A 50 -1.79 -9.47 0.43
C ASN A 50 -2.21 -8.15 1.09
N PHE A 51 -3.33 -8.19 1.78
CA PHE A 51 -3.90 -7.00 2.38
C PHE A 51 -4.28 -7.36 3.80
N LYS A 52 -3.56 -6.81 4.76
CA LYS A 52 -3.81 -7.12 6.15
C LYS A 52 -4.36 -5.91 6.85
N THR A 53 -5.60 -5.98 7.28
CA THR A 53 -6.21 -4.86 7.96
C THR A 53 -5.80 -4.88 9.41
N TYR A 54 -5.77 -3.70 10.02
CA TYR A 54 -5.42 -3.65 11.35
C TYR A 54 -6.57 -3.72 12.20
N GLY A 55 -7.58 -4.01 11.93
CA GLY A 55 -8.59 -4.18 12.79
C GLY A 55 -8.93 -3.00 13.44
N GLY A 56 -8.75 -2.16 13.26
CA GLY A 56 -9.08 -1.04 13.69
C GLY A 56 -9.52 -0.83 14.93
N THR A 57 -9.31 -1.27 15.57
CA THR A 57 -9.84 -1.23 16.63
C THR A 57 -9.38 -0.49 17.52
N GLU A 58 -8.80 -0.37 17.70
CA GLU A 58 -8.31 0.00 18.52
C GLU A 58 -8.57 0.89 19.26
N ASN A 59 -8.70 1.37 19.73
CA ASN A 59 -8.76 2.15 20.46
C ASN A 59 -9.63 2.98 20.74
N PHE A 60 -10.20 3.12 21.19
CA PHE A 60 -11.06 3.75 21.44
C PHE A 60 -11.15 4.34 22.59
N SER A 61 -10.86 4.88 22.86
CA SER A 61 -10.77 5.37 23.93
C SER A 61 -11.77 6.25 24.07
N ASN A 62 -12.38 6.56 23.89
CA ASN A 62 -13.19 7.31 24.12
C ASN A 62 -13.91 7.95 23.43
N GLU A 63 -14.25 8.29 23.13
CA GLU A 63 -15.10 8.90 22.63
C GLU A 63 -15.05 9.17 21.35
N VAL A 64 -14.73 9.84 20.89
CA VAL A 64 -14.76 10.11 19.66
C VAL A 64 -13.81 9.53 19.09
N TYR A 65 -13.81 8.76 18.28
CA TYR A 65 -12.73 8.32 17.74
C TYR A 65 -12.94 8.25 16.37
N THR A 66 -11.93 8.35 15.65
CA THR A 66 -11.95 8.29 14.29
C THR A 66 -11.52 7.01 13.93
N VAL A 67 -12.15 6.35 13.14
CA VAL A 67 -11.78 5.07 12.69
C VAL A 67 -11.02 5.24 11.43
N PHE A 68 -9.77 4.88 11.40
CA PHE A 68 -9.01 4.98 10.20
C PHE A 68 -8.96 3.64 9.57
N ASP A 69 -9.24 3.55 8.30
CA ASP A 69 -9.09 2.34 7.57
C ASP A 69 -7.65 2.24 7.17
N THR A 70 -6.88 1.56 7.94
CA THR A 70 -5.48 1.38 7.63
C THR A 70 -5.20 -0.09 7.41
N ALA A 71 -4.17 -0.37 6.68
CA ALA A 71 -3.81 -1.73 6.38
C ALA A 71 -2.32 -1.81 6.03
N THR A 72 -1.79 -3.01 6.04
CA THR A 72 -0.45 -3.27 5.58
C THR A 72 -0.54 -4.12 4.33
N ILE A 73 0.18 -3.75 3.31
CA ILE A 73 0.20 -4.50 2.06
C ILE A 73 1.59 -5.08 1.86
N GLU A 74 1.64 -6.35 1.48
CA GLU A 74 2.89 -6.96 1.06
C GLU A 74 2.71 -7.42 -0.36
N THR A 75 3.72 -7.25 -1.19
CA THR A 75 3.64 -7.65 -2.58
C THR A 75 5.05 -7.93 -3.09
N TRP A 76 5.15 -8.32 -4.36
CA TRP A 76 6.44 -8.53 -4.98
C TRP A 76 7.16 -7.20 -5.12
N TYR A 77 8.49 -7.26 -5.12
CA TYR A 77 9.29 -6.05 -5.25
C TYR A 77 8.91 -5.32 -6.53
N ASN A 78 8.65 -4.05 -6.42
CA ASN A 78 8.29 -3.23 -7.58
C ASN A 78 8.76 -1.82 -7.32
N PRO A 79 9.82 -1.39 -7.97
CA PRO A 79 10.36 -0.06 -7.70
C PRO A 79 9.45 1.09 -8.11
N ASN A 80 8.40 0.80 -8.85
CA ASN A 80 7.45 1.85 -9.23
C ASN A 80 6.48 2.20 -8.10
N ILE A 81 6.45 1.40 -7.04
CA ILE A 81 5.59 1.71 -5.92
C ILE A 81 6.35 2.68 -5.01
N THR A 82 5.92 3.91 -4.98
CA THR A 82 6.58 4.97 -4.22
C THR A 82 5.60 5.57 -3.23
N PRO A 83 6.07 6.33 -2.26
CA PRO A 83 5.17 6.84 -1.21
C PRO A 83 4.08 7.76 -1.71
N ASP A 84 4.23 8.37 -2.85
CA ASP A 84 3.19 9.26 -3.35
C ASP A 84 2.18 8.54 -4.24
N CYS A 85 2.28 7.26 -4.42
CA CYS A 85 1.30 6.52 -5.19
C CYS A 85 0.08 6.17 -4.35
N GLN A 86 -0.99 5.80 -5.01
CA GLN A 86 -2.17 5.28 -4.34
C GLN A 86 -2.42 3.87 -4.83
N ILE A 87 -3.14 3.11 -4.04
CA ILE A 87 -3.44 1.71 -4.35
C ILE A 87 -4.95 1.55 -4.45
N TYR A 88 -5.40 1.00 -5.55
CA TYR A 88 -6.83 0.74 -5.74
C TYR A 88 -7.03 -0.76 -5.55
N ILE A 89 -7.95 -1.13 -4.65
CA ILE A 89 -8.24 -2.53 -4.39
C ILE A 89 -9.38 -2.95 -5.28
N CYS A 90 -9.11 -3.84 -6.21
CA CYS A 90 -10.10 -4.18 -7.23
C CYS A 90 -11.35 -4.81 -6.66
N GLU A 91 -11.18 -5.59 -5.61
CA GLU A 91 -12.31 -6.29 -5.07
C GLU A 91 -13.31 -5.39 -4.37
N THR A 92 -12.87 -4.38 -3.70
CA THR A 92 -13.76 -3.50 -2.95
C THR A 92 -14.00 -2.17 -3.63
N GLY A 93 -13.17 -1.82 -4.58
CA GLY A 93 -13.29 -0.53 -5.26
C GLY A 93 -12.80 0.63 -4.42
N LYS A 94 -12.06 0.37 -3.35
CA LYS A 94 -11.60 1.44 -2.49
C LYS A 94 -10.17 1.81 -2.81
N THR A 95 -9.84 3.06 -2.60
CA THR A 95 -8.52 3.58 -2.89
C THR A 95 -7.81 3.93 -1.59
N TYR A 96 -6.54 3.60 -1.51
CA TYR A 96 -5.74 3.83 -0.33
C TYR A 96 -4.50 4.63 -0.70
N GLN A 97 -4.05 5.47 0.22
CA GLN A 97 -2.82 6.24 0.05
C GLN A 97 -1.70 5.55 0.80
N ILE A 98 -0.54 5.42 0.19
CA ILE A 98 0.63 4.90 0.86
C ILE A 98 1.09 5.94 1.85
N ILE A 99 1.30 5.55 3.10
CA ILE A 99 1.62 6.51 4.15
C ILE A 99 3.02 6.34 4.70
N ASN A 100 3.81 5.44 4.18
CA ASN A 100 5.21 5.35 4.61
C ASN A 100 6.05 4.92 3.43
N GLU A 101 7.34 4.97 3.59
CA GLU A 101 8.23 4.53 2.55
C GLU A 101 8.12 3.03 2.40
N PRO A 102 7.85 2.50 1.22
CA PRO A 102 7.78 1.06 1.07
C PRO A 102 9.10 0.40 1.47
N GLU A 103 9.00 -0.63 2.24
CA GLU A 103 10.16 -1.31 2.76
C GLU A 103 10.52 -2.48 1.85
N ASP A 104 11.76 -2.50 1.35
CA ASP A 104 12.28 -3.62 0.59
C ASP A 104 12.73 -4.62 1.64
N ILE A 105 11.95 -5.62 1.92
CA ILE A 105 12.18 -6.50 3.05
C ILE A 105 13.54 -7.17 2.93
N ASP A 106 14.37 -6.96 3.93
CA ASP A 106 15.71 -7.50 4.00
C ASP A 106 16.59 -7.04 2.83
N LEU A 107 16.19 -5.98 2.17
CA LEU A 107 16.94 -5.42 1.03
C LEU A 107 17.26 -6.47 -0.03
N ARG A 108 16.35 -7.44 -0.20
CA ARG A 108 16.58 -8.48 -1.18
C ARG A 108 15.90 -8.26 -2.50
N HIS A 109 15.15 -7.17 -2.64
CA HIS A 109 14.43 -6.87 -3.87
C HIS A 109 13.51 -8.02 -4.24
N GLN A 110 12.88 -8.59 -3.22
CA GLN A 110 12.00 -9.72 -3.45
C GLN A 110 10.60 -9.38 -3.05
N PHE A 111 10.41 -8.73 -1.94
CA PHE A 111 9.10 -8.34 -1.45
C PHE A 111 9.11 -6.92 -0.94
N LEU A 112 7.99 -6.25 -1.06
CA LEU A 112 7.81 -4.93 -0.48
C LEU A 112 6.71 -4.99 0.57
N ARG A 113 6.83 -4.17 1.57
CA ARG A 113 5.79 -4.03 2.58
C ARG A 113 5.58 -2.55 2.83
N PHE A 114 4.34 -2.12 2.85
CA PHE A 114 4.04 -0.72 3.10
C PHE A 114 2.68 -0.59 3.75
N LYS A 115 2.47 0.54 4.40
CA LYS A 115 1.22 0.82 5.08
C LYS A 115 0.39 1.78 4.27
N VAL A 116 -0.90 1.62 4.33
CA VAL A 116 -1.82 2.44 3.56
C VAL A 116 -2.98 2.90 4.42
N GLU A 117 -3.59 3.98 4.02
CA GLU A 117 -4.73 4.53 4.70
C GLU A 117 -5.78 4.89 3.66
N ARG A 118 -7.03 4.61 3.93
CA ARG A 118 -8.07 4.82 2.93
C ARG A 118 -8.27 6.28 2.59
N VAL A 119 -8.43 6.57 1.34
CA VAL A 119 -8.61 7.91 0.85
C VAL A 119 -10.08 8.20 0.71
N GLY A 120 -10.48 9.37 1.15
CA GLY A 120 -11.86 9.80 0.96
C GLY A 120 -12.84 8.97 1.72
N GLY A 121 -12.39 8.42 2.77
CA GLY A 121 -13.26 7.58 3.47
C GLY A 121 -14.25 8.26 4.29
N LYS A 122 -14.37 9.51 4.28
CA LYS A 122 -15.22 10.04 5.04
C LYS A 122 -16.39 10.04 4.54
N THR A 123 -17.04 9.94 4.87
CA THR A 123 -18.14 9.88 4.35
C THR A 123 -18.80 10.48 4.76
#